data_66fdff3e85c5858572dde5b23f816071
#
_entry.id   66fdff3e85c5858572dde5b23f816071
#
_cell.length_a   1.000
_cell.length_b   1.000
_cell.length_c   1.000
_cell.angle_alpha   90.00
_cell.angle_beta   90.00
_cell.angle_gamma   90.00
#
_symmetry.space_group_name_H-M   'P 1'
#
loop_
_entity.id
_entity.type
_entity.pdbx_description
1 polymer ?
#
loop_
_entity_poly.entity_id
_entity_poly.type
_entity_poly.pdbx_seq_one_letter_code
_entity_poly.pdbx_strand_id
1 'polypeptide(L)'
;SDHPELTGQVVRLHGLWLPQADTDAPVLLFLHGVRWDVRASAPRMRQLHALGFSVLSVDYRGFGRSTEAHPSESLVAEDARVAWRWLAHRHPQARRFIFGHSLGAAIAVRLAHDVDDEAGLIVEGAFTSAADVLRSTRWRWLPVYGLITQHFDAASHIAGIGSPLLVVHGAEDQMIAPQLGRELYERARPPKRFVLVDGGEHENTDVVGEARYREALHDLFGLGRRH
;
A
#
# COMPACT_ATOMS: atom_id res chain seq x y z
N SER A 1 15.37 -14.40 -13.64
CA SER A 1 16.82 -14.27 -13.58
C SER A 1 17.22 -14.05 -12.14
N ASP A 2 17.86 -15.06 -11.62
CA ASP A 2 18.38 -15.14 -10.28
C ASP A 2 19.43 -14.03 -10.08
N HIS A 3 19.32 -13.29 -9.00
CA HIS A 3 20.39 -12.43 -8.53
C HIS A 3 21.27 -13.27 -7.59
N PRO A 4 22.37 -13.86 -8.09
CA PRO A 4 23.21 -14.79 -7.31
C PRO A 4 23.96 -14.10 -6.17
N GLU A 5 23.94 -12.77 -6.13
CA GLU A 5 24.74 -11.97 -5.19
C GLU A 5 24.21 -11.96 -3.75
N LEU A 6 22.95 -12.37 -3.52
CA LEU A 6 22.33 -12.39 -2.19
C LEU A 6 22.09 -13.81 -1.63
N THR A 7 22.47 -14.84 -2.35
CA THR A 7 22.34 -16.23 -1.89
C THR A 7 23.27 -16.50 -0.71
N GLY A 8 22.70 -16.63 0.48
CA GLY A 8 23.44 -16.88 1.73
C GLY A 8 23.68 -15.67 2.61
N GLN A 9 23.32 -14.45 2.20
CA GLN A 9 23.36 -13.28 3.07
C GLN A 9 22.11 -13.16 3.92
N VAL A 10 22.28 -12.78 5.20
CA VAL A 10 21.17 -12.47 6.10
C VAL A 10 20.58 -11.12 5.67
N VAL A 11 19.36 -11.14 5.16
CA VAL A 11 18.57 -9.93 4.85
C VAL A 11 17.91 -9.43 6.12
N ARG A 12 18.05 -8.12 6.37
CA ARG A 12 17.38 -7.45 7.49
C ARG A 12 16.45 -6.37 6.94
N LEU A 13 15.18 -6.46 7.29
CA LEU A 13 14.21 -5.43 7.04
C LEU A 13 14.04 -4.58 8.32
N HIS A 14 14.20 -3.28 8.18
CA HIS A 14 13.90 -2.32 9.24
C HIS A 14 12.42 -1.95 9.15
N GLY A 15 11.72 -1.92 10.28
CA GLY A 15 10.31 -1.54 10.32
C GLY A 15 9.96 -0.74 11.56
N LEU A 16 8.81 -0.07 11.49
CA LEU A 16 8.16 0.59 12.61
C LEU A 16 6.83 -0.10 12.90
N TRP A 17 6.60 -0.37 14.18
CA TRP A 17 5.36 -0.91 14.68
C TRP A 17 4.68 0.09 15.61
N LEU A 18 3.42 0.42 15.31
CA LEU A 18 2.58 1.32 16.10
C LEU A 18 1.34 0.56 16.57
N PRO A 19 1.39 -0.05 17.79
CA PRO A 19 0.27 -0.85 18.30
C PRO A 19 -0.87 0.01 18.83
N GLN A 20 -2.10 -0.50 18.73
CA GLN A 20 -3.23 -0.04 19.54
C GLN A 20 -3.11 -0.58 20.97
N ALA A 21 -3.75 0.11 21.92
CA ALA A 21 -3.87 -0.38 23.29
C ALA A 21 -4.80 -1.61 23.38
N ASP A 22 -5.77 -1.69 22.47
CA ASP A 22 -6.67 -2.82 22.32
C ASP A 22 -5.99 -3.94 21.52
N THR A 23 -5.83 -5.10 22.13
CA THR A 23 -5.22 -6.28 21.50
C THR A 23 -6.06 -6.90 20.39
N ASP A 24 -7.37 -6.62 20.38
CA ASP A 24 -8.32 -7.09 19.36
C ASP A 24 -8.43 -6.13 18.17
N ALA A 25 -7.70 -5.01 18.22
CA ALA A 25 -7.68 -4.06 17.11
C ALA A 25 -7.17 -4.72 15.82
N PRO A 26 -7.75 -4.35 14.67
CA PRO A 26 -7.25 -4.83 13.39
C PRO A 26 -5.80 -4.38 13.17
N VAL A 27 -5.03 -5.23 12.53
CA VAL A 27 -3.63 -4.92 12.18
C VAL A 27 -3.51 -4.60 10.69
N LEU A 28 -2.60 -3.71 10.35
CA LEU A 28 -2.44 -3.23 9.00
C LEU A 28 -0.97 -3.18 8.61
N LEU A 29 -0.63 -3.79 7.46
CA LEU A 29 0.67 -3.61 6.82
C LEU A 29 0.59 -2.41 5.88
N PHE A 30 1.38 -1.37 6.19
CA PHE A 30 1.51 -0.18 5.35
C PHE A 30 2.73 -0.29 4.44
N LEU A 31 2.48 -0.27 3.13
CA LEU A 31 3.46 -0.31 2.06
C LEU A 31 3.63 1.09 1.48
N HIS A 32 4.81 1.68 1.68
CA HIS A 32 5.10 3.07 1.31
C HIS A 32 5.49 3.23 -0.16
N GLY A 33 5.41 4.48 -0.66
CA GLY A 33 5.86 4.84 -2.00
C GLY A 33 7.38 5.00 -2.13
N VAL A 34 7.87 5.25 -3.36
CA VAL A 34 9.31 5.27 -3.68
C VAL A 34 10.10 6.41 -3.02
N ARG A 35 9.45 7.49 -2.63
CA ARG A 35 10.10 8.69 -2.07
C ARG A 35 10.26 8.63 -0.55
N TRP A 36 9.73 7.59 0.08
CA TRP A 36 9.58 7.50 1.52
C TRP A 36 10.39 6.35 2.09
N ASP A 37 10.78 6.52 3.33
CA ASP A 37 11.16 5.45 4.24
C ASP A 37 10.11 5.35 5.36
N VAL A 38 10.25 4.39 6.26
CA VAL A 38 9.31 4.24 7.38
C VAL A 38 9.26 5.47 8.29
N ARG A 39 10.31 6.28 8.36
CA ARG A 39 10.31 7.52 9.17
C ARG A 39 9.51 8.62 8.50
N ALA A 40 9.69 8.81 7.20
CA ALA A 40 8.88 9.73 6.41
C ALA A 40 7.41 9.30 6.38
N SER A 41 7.13 8.00 6.50
CA SER A 41 5.79 7.41 6.57
C SER A 41 5.09 7.59 7.93
N ALA A 42 5.81 7.99 8.97
CA ALA A 42 5.27 8.07 10.34
C ALA A 42 4.02 8.96 10.49
N PRO A 43 3.86 10.11 9.83
CA PRO A 43 2.60 10.86 9.86
C PRO A 43 1.42 10.03 9.36
N ARG A 44 1.56 9.35 8.23
CA ARG A 44 0.53 8.48 7.66
C ARG A 44 0.21 7.30 8.57
N MET A 45 1.22 6.68 9.17
CA MET A 45 1.01 5.62 10.15
C MET A 45 0.18 6.10 11.35
N ARG A 46 0.41 7.33 11.84
CA ARG A 46 -0.39 7.92 12.93
C ARG A 46 -1.85 8.15 12.52
N GLN A 47 -2.11 8.55 11.28
CA GLN A 47 -3.47 8.70 10.77
C GLN A 47 -4.18 7.35 10.71
N LEU A 48 -3.55 6.32 10.17
CA LEU A 48 -4.08 4.96 10.15
C LEU A 48 -4.30 4.40 11.57
N HIS A 49 -3.39 4.72 12.49
CA HIS A 49 -3.55 4.39 13.91
C HIS A 49 -4.76 5.10 14.53
N ALA A 50 -4.97 6.39 14.24
CA ALA A 50 -6.15 7.14 14.69
C ALA A 50 -7.47 6.61 14.10
N LEU A 51 -7.41 5.89 12.97
CA LEU A 51 -8.53 5.16 12.37
C LEU A 51 -8.78 3.79 13.04
N GLY A 52 -7.96 3.40 14.03
CA GLY A 52 -8.16 2.21 14.85
C GLY A 52 -7.29 1.00 14.47
N PHE A 53 -6.32 1.15 13.59
CA PHE A 53 -5.40 0.06 13.23
C PHE A 53 -4.16 0.04 14.13
N SER A 54 -3.67 -1.15 14.46
CA SER A 54 -2.26 -1.35 14.77
C SER A 54 -1.48 -1.40 13.45
N VAL A 55 -0.44 -0.58 13.30
CA VAL A 55 0.20 -0.36 12.00
C VAL A 55 1.65 -0.85 11.98
N LEU A 56 1.98 -1.73 11.04
CA LEU A 56 3.35 -2.09 10.67
C LEU A 56 3.71 -1.42 9.35
N SER A 57 4.87 -0.80 9.26
CA SER A 57 5.49 -0.42 7.99
C SER A 57 6.95 -0.88 7.98
N VAL A 58 7.46 -1.27 6.81
CA VAL A 58 8.84 -1.73 6.63
C VAL A 58 9.51 -0.97 5.50
N ASP A 59 10.81 -0.69 5.67
CA ASP A 59 11.67 -0.31 4.57
C ASP A 59 11.94 -1.54 3.70
N TYR A 60 11.72 -1.44 2.39
CA TYR A 60 12.15 -2.50 1.48
C TYR A 60 13.67 -2.51 1.37
N ARG A 61 14.27 -3.61 0.93
CA ARG A 61 15.71 -3.64 0.57
C ARG A 61 16.05 -2.52 -0.41
N GLY A 62 17.13 -1.82 -0.13
CA GLY A 62 17.54 -0.63 -0.88
C GLY A 62 16.87 0.67 -0.43
N PHE A 63 15.99 0.63 0.57
CA PHE A 63 15.35 1.80 1.18
C PHE A 63 15.69 1.92 2.67
N GLY A 64 15.71 3.15 3.16
CA GLY A 64 15.81 3.49 4.57
C GLY A 64 16.97 2.81 5.28
N ARG A 65 16.68 1.94 6.24
CA ARG A 65 17.65 1.23 7.08
C ARG A 65 17.68 -0.29 6.85
N SER A 66 16.95 -0.76 5.86
CA SER A 66 17.00 -2.16 5.43
C SER A 66 18.30 -2.49 4.69
N THR A 67 18.57 -3.78 4.50
CA THR A 67 19.73 -4.25 3.75
C THR A 67 19.83 -3.53 2.40
N GLU A 68 21.02 -3.04 2.08
CA GLU A 68 21.31 -2.39 0.81
C GLU A 68 21.09 -3.35 -0.36
N ALA A 69 20.38 -2.89 -1.38
CA ALA A 69 20.15 -3.60 -2.63
C ALA A 69 19.75 -2.61 -3.73
N HIS A 70 19.85 -3.02 -4.98
CA HIS A 70 19.19 -2.30 -6.06
C HIS A 70 17.70 -2.69 -6.06
N PRO A 71 16.77 -1.77 -5.76
CA PRO A 71 15.36 -2.11 -5.68
C PRO A 71 14.85 -2.65 -7.01
N SER A 72 14.08 -3.73 -6.94
CA SER A 72 13.35 -4.29 -8.08
C SER A 72 11.96 -4.72 -7.64
N GLU A 73 11.04 -4.85 -8.59
CA GLU A 73 9.67 -5.30 -8.33
C GLU A 73 9.63 -6.64 -7.59
N SER A 74 10.48 -7.58 -7.97
CA SER A 74 10.58 -8.90 -7.31
C SER A 74 11.08 -8.79 -5.88
N LEU A 75 12.09 -7.95 -5.62
CA LEU A 75 12.64 -7.77 -4.28
C LEU A 75 11.63 -7.09 -3.34
N VAL A 76 10.98 -6.03 -3.77
CA VAL A 76 9.98 -5.34 -2.91
C VAL A 76 8.74 -6.21 -2.67
N ALA A 77 8.34 -7.04 -3.64
CA ALA A 77 7.26 -8.00 -3.46
C ALA A 77 7.64 -9.11 -2.46
N GLU A 78 8.88 -9.59 -2.49
CA GLU A 78 9.39 -10.55 -1.50
C GLU A 78 9.42 -9.95 -0.10
N ASP A 79 9.93 -8.72 0.05
CA ASP A 79 10.00 -8.01 1.33
C ASP A 79 8.60 -7.77 1.92
N ALA A 80 7.64 -7.39 1.09
CA ALA A 80 6.24 -7.25 1.50
C ALA A 80 5.65 -8.58 2.00
N ARG A 81 5.94 -9.71 1.30
CA ARG A 81 5.52 -11.04 1.77
C ARG A 81 6.19 -11.46 3.08
N VAL A 82 7.45 -11.11 3.29
CA VAL A 82 8.16 -11.37 4.56
C VAL A 82 7.50 -10.58 5.70
N ALA A 83 7.22 -9.29 5.49
CA ALA A 83 6.54 -8.44 6.46
C ALA A 83 5.12 -8.95 6.77
N TRP A 84 4.37 -9.39 5.75
CA TRP A 84 3.04 -9.96 5.91
C TRP A 84 3.07 -11.25 6.75
N ARG A 85 3.98 -12.18 6.44
CA ARG A 85 4.13 -13.42 7.22
C ARG A 85 4.53 -13.14 8.67
N TRP A 86 5.40 -12.17 8.91
CA TRP A 86 5.75 -11.75 10.26
C TRP A 86 4.52 -11.24 11.02
N LEU A 87 3.70 -10.40 10.38
CA LEU A 87 2.48 -9.85 10.96
C LEU A 87 1.46 -10.95 11.26
N ALA A 88 1.25 -11.88 10.31
CA ALA A 88 0.36 -13.02 10.48
C ALA A 88 0.78 -13.94 11.63
N HIS A 89 2.08 -14.18 11.78
CA HIS A 89 2.62 -14.99 12.86
C HIS A 89 2.46 -14.31 14.25
N ARG A 90 2.66 -13.01 14.32
CA ARG A 90 2.55 -12.23 15.58
C ARG A 90 1.09 -11.97 15.99
N HIS A 91 0.20 -11.88 15.04
CA HIS A 91 -1.22 -11.55 15.24
C HIS A 91 -2.14 -12.53 14.50
N PRO A 92 -2.10 -13.84 14.83
CA PRO A 92 -2.80 -14.87 14.05
C PRO A 92 -4.31 -14.78 14.10
N GLN A 93 -4.87 -14.18 15.16
CA GLN A 93 -6.31 -14.01 15.35
C GLN A 93 -6.84 -12.64 14.91
N ALA A 94 -5.95 -11.69 14.62
CA ALA A 94 -6.37 -10.36 14.23
C ALA A 94 -6.88 -10.33 12.78
N ARG A 95 -7.86 -9.46 12.52
CA ARG A 95 -8.20 -9.08 11.15
C ARG A 95 -7.03 -8.30 10.56
N ARG A 96 -6.46 -8.78 9.46
CA ARG A 96 -5.26 -8.22 8.85
C ARG A 96 -5.61 -7.50 7.55
N PHE A 97 -5.09 -6.28 7.40
CA PHE A 97 -5.32 -5.44 6.24
C PHE A 97 -4.01 -5.10 5.55
N ILE A 98 -4.08 -4.89 4.25
CA ILE A 98 -2.98 -4.39 3.44
C ILE A 98 -3.33 -2.96 3.00
N PHE A 99 -2.40 -2.03 3.20
CA PHE A 99 -2.53 -0.65 2.73
C PHE A 99 -1.33 -0.31 1.87
N GLY A 100 -1.56 0.28 0.70
CA GLY A 100 -0.51 0.76 -0.16
C GLY A 100 -0.74 2.19 -0.65
N HIS A 101 0.31 3.01 -0.61
CA HIS A 101 0.28 4.38 -1.15
C HIS A 101 1.21 4.52 -2.35
N SER A 102 0.73 5.12 -3.44
CA SER A 102 1.54 5.38 -4.64
C SER A 102 2.15 4.08 -5.19
N LEU A 103 3.48 3.96 -5.34
CA LEU A 103 4.14 2.70 -5.71
C LEU A 103 3.75 1.55 -4.75
N GLY A 104 3.63 1.86 -3.45
CA GLY A 104 3.17 0.89 -2.46
C GLY A 104 1.79 0.32 -2.76
N ALA A 105 0.94 1.04 -3.50
CA ALA A 105 -0.36 0.52 -3.94
C ALA A 105 -0.21 -0.65 -4.92
N ALA A 106 0.72 -0.57 -5.87
CA ALA A 106 1.00 -1.67 -6.79
C ALA A 106 1.60 -2.90 -6.05
N ILE A 107 2.48 -2.65 -5.07
CA ILE A 107 3.04 -3.70 -4.20
C ILE A 107 1.92 -4.33 -3.36
N ALA A 108 1.00 -3.53 -2.82
CA ALA A 108 -0.14 -3.98 -2.04
C ALA A 108 -1.10 -4.87 -2.86
N VAL A 109 -1.39 -4.46 -4.09
CA VAL A 109 -2.20 -5.25 -5.03
C VAL A 109 -1.54 -6.59 -5.33
N ARG A 110 -0.22 -6.59 -5.59
CA ARG A 110 0.53 -7.83 -5.83
C ARG A 110 0.53 -8.72 -4.60
N LEU A 111 0.75 -8.16 -3.41
CA LEU A 111 0.72 -8.94 -2.16
C LEU A 111 -0.66 -9.55 -1.92
N ALA A 112 -1.74 -8.76 -2.04
CA ALA A 112 -3.11 -9.24 -1.86
C ALA A 112 -3.53 -10.30 -2.88
N HIS A 113 -2.94 -10.28 -4.09
CA HIS A 113 -3.12 -11.34 -5.08
C HIS A 113 -2.42 -12.65 -4.68
N ASP A 114 -1.28 -12.54 -3.99
CA ASP A 114 -0.41 -13.68 -3.63
C ASP A 114 -0.79 -14.33 -2.29
N VAL A 115 -1.68 -13.70 -1.49
CA VAL A 115 -2.18 -14.21 -0.20
C VAL A 115 -3.71 -14.36 -0.23
N ASP A 116 -4.28 -15.04 0.75
CA ASP A 116 -5.72 -15.33 0.85
C ASP A 116 -6.26 -15.11 2.27
N ASP A 117 -5.44 -14.53 3.15
CA ASP A 117 -5.74 -14.36 4.57
C ASP A 117 -5.87 -12.88 4.99
N GLU A 118 -5.93 -11.95 4.03
CA GLU A 118 -6.22 -10.55 4.28
C GLU A 118 -7.74 -10.30 4.41
N ALA A 119 -8.11 -9.45 5.38
CA ALA A 119 -9.49 -9.02 5.61
C ALA A 119 -9.91 -7.87 4.69
N GLY A 120 -8.98 -7.26 3.98
CA GLY A 120 -9.24 -6.21 3.01
C GLY A 120 -7.97 -5.52 2.52
N LEU A 121 -8.09 -4.94 1.33
CA LEU A 121 -7.07 -4.15 0.66
C LEU A 121 -7.50 -2.69 0.57
N ILE A 122 -6.60 -1.78 0.93
CA ILE A 122 -6.77 -0.33 0.80
C ILE A 122 -5.64 0.19 -0.07
N VAL A 123 -5.96 0.90 -1.15
CA VAL A 123 -4.96 1.53 -2.01
C VAL A 123 -5.26 3.01 -2.20
N GLU A 124 -4.23 3.82 -2.12
CA GLU A 124 -4.33 5.27 -2.24
C GLU A 124 -3.34 5.80 -3.26
N GLY A 125 -3.79 6.74 -4.12
CA GLY A 125 -2.98 7.25 -5.21
C GLY A 125 -2.52 6.13 -6.14
N ALA A 126 -3.39 5.13 -6.38
CA ALA A 126 -3.08 3.92 -7.13
C ALA A 126 -3.11 4.14 -8.63
N PHE A 127 -2.43 3.26 -9.36
CA PHE A 127 -2.35 3.27 -10.82
C PHE A 127 -2.45 1.85 -11.40
N THR A 128 -2.72 1.75 -12.69
CA THR A 128 -2.84 0.48 -13.42
C THR A 128 -1.49 -0.17 -13.67
N SER A 129 -0.51 0.61 -14.15
CA SER A 129 0.88 0.16 -14.35
C SER A 129 1.83 1.36 -14.34
N ALA A 130 3.13 1.11 -14.12
CA ALA A 130 4.15 2.15 -14.24
C ALA A 130 4.17 2.79 -15.63
N ALA A 131 3.91 2.02 -16.70
CA ALA A 131 3.84 2.52 -18.05
C ALA A 131 2.67 3.50 -18.26
N ASP A 132 1.52 3.27 -17.60
CA ASP A 132 0.35 4.15 -17.68
C ASP A 132 0.61 5.48 -16.97
N VAL A 133 1.29 5.44 -15.83
CA VAL A 133 1.74 6.65 -15.12
C VAL A 133 2.60 7.51 -16.05
N LEU A 134 3.59 6.91 -16.73
CA LEU A 134 4.46 7.64 -17.66
C LEU A 134 3.69 8.26 -18.83
N ARG A 135 2.63 7.60 -19.31
CA ARG A 135 1.79 8.10 -20.40
C ARG A 135 0.85 9.22 -19.97
N SER A 136 0.34 9.15 -18.75
CA SER A 136 -0.73 10.04 -18.27
C SER A 136 -0.24 11.35 -17.65
N THR A 137 1.04 11.49 -17.32
CA THR A 137 1.56 12.62 -16.58
C THR A 137 2.75 13.29 -17.25
N ARG A 138 2.97 14.60 -16.92
CA ARG A 138 4.13 15.42 -17.30
C ARG A 138 5.45 14.97 -16.61
N TRP A 139 5.62 13.67 -16.37
CA TRP A 139 6.59 13.06 -15.46
C TRP A 139 8.05 13.05 -15.92
N ARG A 140 8.43 13.93 -16.84
CA ARG A 140 9.82 14.07 -17.31
C ARG A 140 10.82 14.48 -16.20
N TRP A 141 10.35 14.65 -14.94
CA TRP A 141 11.11 15.26 -13.84
C TRP A 141 11.41 14.34 -12.65
N LEU A 142 10.99 13.08 -12.64
CA LEU A 142 11.25 12.20 -11.50
C LEU A 142 12.56 11.43 -11.63
N PRO A 143 13.40 11.45 -10.58
CA PRO A 143 14.64 10.68 -10.51
C PRO A 143 14.39 9.19 -10.17
N VAL A 144 13.34 8.59 -10.72
CA VAL A 144 12.92 7.21 -10.41
C VAL A 144 13.16 6.25 -11.57
N TYR A 145 14.07 6.61 -12.48
CA TYR A 145 14.37 5.83 -13.69
C TYR A 145 14.65 4.34 -13.43
N GLY A 146 15.25 3.98 -12.31
CA GLY A 146 15.56 2.59 -11.99
C GLY A 146 14.34 1.72 -11.66
N LEU A 147 13.25 2.32 -11.14
CA LEU A 147 11.99 1.61 -10.81
C LEU A 147 10.97 1.69 -11.94
N ILE A 148 11.05 2.71 -12.79
CA ILE A 148 10.15 2.90 -13.95
C ILE A 148 10.42 1.86 -15.05
N THR A 149 11.59 1.26 -15.08
CA THR A 149 11.88 0.12 -15.98
C THR A 149 11.21 -1.19 -15.54
N GLN A 150 10.61 -1.21 -14.35
CA GLN A 150 9.84 -2.32 -13.81
C GLN A 150 8.35 -2.13 -14.16
N HIS A 151 7.62 -3.22 -14.31
CA HIS A 151 6.25 -3.14 -14.82
C HIS A 151 5.24 -2.63 -13.79
N PHE A 152 5.36 -3.04 -12.53
CA PHE A 152 4.38 -2.73 -11.46
C PHE A 152 2.94 -2.77 -11.98
N ASP A 153 2.59 -3.88 -12.65
CA ASP A 153 1.31 -4.07 -13.33
C ASP A 153 0.23 -4.50 -12.31
N ALA A 154 -0.33 -3.52 -11.59
CA ALA A 154 -1.43 -3.75 -10.67
C ALA A 154 -2.70 -4.21 -11.40
N ALA A 155 -2.92 -3.75 -12.63
CA ALA A 155 -4.11 -4.06 -13.40
C ALA A 155 -4.25 -5.55 -13.73
N SER A 156 -3.14 -6.27 -13.91
CA SER A 156 -3.16 -7.70 -14.19
C SER A 156 -3.51 -8.56 -12.96
N HIS A 157 -3.32 -8.03 -11.76
CA HIS A 157 -3.49 -8.76 -10.50
C HIS A 157 -4.81 -8.46 -9.79
N ILE A 158 -5.35 -7.24 -9.95
CA ILE A 158 -6.47 -6.73 -9.14
C ILE A 158 -7.75 -7.59 -9.26
N ALA A 159 -8.01 -8.18 -10.42
CA ALA A 159 -9.18 -9.04 -10.63
C ALA A 159 -9.08 -10.41 -9.92
N GLY A 160 -7.87 -10.81 -9.49
CA GLY A 160 -7.64 -12.05 -8.75
C GLY A 160 -7.84 -11.94 -7.24
N ILE A 161 -7.97 -10.71 -6.70
CA ILE A 161 -8.10 -10.47 -5.27
C ILE A 161 -9.51 -10.82 -4.80
N GLY A 162 -9.60 -11.60 -3.73
CA GLY A 162 -10.86 -12.08 -3.15
C GLY A 162 -11.41 -11.21 -2.02
N SER A 163 -10.56 -10.40 -1.39
CA SER A 163 -10.95 -9.54 -0.27
C SER A 163 -11.60 -8.22 -0.72
N PRO A 164 -12.37 -7.55 0.15
CA PRO A 164 -12.93 -6.23 -0.13
C PRO A 164 -11.84 -5.18 -0.44
N LEU A 165 -12.09 -4.34 -1.45
CA LEU A 165 -11.15 -3.32 -1.94
C LEU A 165 -11.67 -1.90 -1.70
N LEU A 166 -10.88 -1.07 -1.00
CA LEU A 166 -11.06 0.38 -0.95
C LEU A 166 -9.99 1.06 -1.81
N VAL A 167 -10.43 1.83 -2.80
CA VAL A 167 -9.55 2.72 -3.59
C VAL A 167 -9.85 4.16 -3.20
N VAL A 168 -8.82 4.89 -2.76
CA VAL A 168 -8.90 6.32 -2.43
C VAL A 168 -8.00 7.10 -3.38
N HIS A 169 -8.49 8.24 -3.88
CA HIS A 169 -7.70 9.10 -4.76
C HIS A 169 -8.03 10.57 -4.55
N GLY A 170 -7.01 11.42 -4.60
CA GLY A 170 -7.19 12.87 -4.56
C GLY A 170 -7.72 13.38 -5.91
N ALA A 171 -8.73 14.23 -5.88
CA ALA A 171 -9.29 14.81 -7.12
C ALA A 171 -8.29 15.73 -7.82
N GLU A 172 -7.36 16.33 -7.05
CA GLU A 172 -6.33 17.26 -7.52
C GLU A 172 -4.93 16.61 -7.58
N ASP A 173 -4.86 15.28 -7.57
CA ASP A 173 -3.60 14.55 -7.71
C ASP A 173 -2.97 14.82 -9.07
N GLN A 174 -1.87 15.59 -9.05
CA GLN A 174 -1.10 15.94 -10.25
C GLN A 174 0.06 14.97 -10.51
N MET A 175 0.30 14.05 -9.58
CA MET A 175 1.35 13.04 -9.71
C MET A 175 0.83 11.79 -10.41
N ILE A 176 -0.29 11.28 -9.97
CA ILE A 176 -0.97 10.13 -10.56
C ILE A 176 -2.40 10.55 -10.88
N ALA A 177 -2.74 10.54 -12.16
CA ALA A 177 -4.06 10.95 -12.60
C ALA A 177 -5.15 10.08 -11.93
N PRO A 178 -6.20 10.69 -11.33
CA PRO A 178 -7.26 9.96 -10.63
C PRO A 178 -7.97 8.91 -11.49
N GLN A 179 -7.93 9.08 -12.80
CA GLN A 179 -8.45 8.13 -13.79
C GLN A 179 -7.78 6.76 -13.68
N LEU A 180 -6.47 6.70 -13.40
CA LEU A 180 -5.75 5.43 -13.24
C LEU A 180 -6.23 4.64 -12.02
N GLY A 181 -6.50 5.33 -10.91
CA GLY A 181 -7.10 4.70 -9.72
C GLY A 181 -8.51 4.21 -10.00
N ARG A 182 -9.30 4.97 -10.78
CA ARG A 182 -10.64 4.55 -11.18
C ARG A 182 -10.62 3.35 -12.12
N GLU A 183 -9.73 3.32 -13.09
CA GLU A 183 -9.56 2.17 -13.99
C GLU A 183 -9.17 0.91 -13.22
N LEU A 184 -8.27 1.04 -12.23
CA LEU A 184 -7.90 -0.06 -11.37
C LEU A 184 -9.11 -0.57 -10.56
N TYR A 185 -9.90 0.36 -9.97
CA TYR A 185 -11.14 0.04 -9.28
C TYR A 185 -12.13 -0.70 -10.18
N GLU A 186 -12.33 -0.27 -11.41
CA GLU A 186 -13.30 -0.87 -12.33
C GLU A 186 -12.97 -2.33 -12.63
N ARG A 187 -11.69 -2.67 -12.73
CA ARG A 187 -11.20 -4.04 -12.99
C ARG A 187 -11.30 -4.98 -11.79
N ALA A 188 -11.41 -4.44 -10.58
CA ALA A 188 -11.53 -5.25 -9.37
C ALA A 188 -12.91 -5.92 -9.24
N ARG A 189 -12.96 -7.02 -8.51
CA ARG A 189 -14.22 -7.69 -8.15
C ARG A 189 -14.88 -7.02 -6.94
N PRO A 190 -16.22 -7.06 -6.81
CA PRO A 190 -16.89 -6.64 -5.58
C PRO A 190 -16.62 -7.66 -4.44
N PRO A 191 -16.72 -7.25 -3.15
CA PRO A 191 -17.15 -5.92 -2.72
C PRO A 191 -16.03 -4.90 -2.84
N LYS A 192 -16.33 -3.70 -3.33
CA LYS A 192 -15.37 -2.64 -3.54
C LYS A 192 -15.99 -1.24 -3.41
N ARG A 193 -15.19 -0.26 -2.97
CA ARG A 193 -15.59 1.15 -2.90
C ARG A 193 -14.51 2.05 -3.48
N PHE A 194 -14.91 3.09 -4.21
CA PHE A 194 -14.03 4.15 -4.69
C PHE A 194 -14.37 5.45 -3.96
N VAL A 195 -13.35 6.12 -3.42
CA VAL A 195 -13.47 7.44 -2.77
C VAL A 195 -12.61 8.43 -3.51
N LEU A 196 -13.24 9.40 -4.16
CA LEU A 196 -12.55 10.58 -4.70
C LEU A 196 -12.61 11.69 -3.66
N VAL A 197 -11.44 12.16 -3.21
CA VAL A 197 -11.30 13.20 -2.19
C VAL A 197 -11.22 14.56 -2.88
N ASP A 198 -12.27 15.36 -2.80
CA ASP A 198 -12.29 16.73 -3.34
C ASP A 198 -11.27 17.59 -2.60
N GLY A 199 -10.45 18.36 -3.32
CA GLY A 199 -9.33 19.11 -2.77
C GLY A 199 -8.15 18.26 -2.31
N GLY A 200 -8.21 16.93 -2.48
CA GLY A 200 -7.13 16.02 -2.16
C GLY A 200 -6.07 15.98 -3.25
N GLU A 201 -4.82 16.09 -2.85
CA GLU A 201 -3.63 15.90 -3.68
C GLU A 201 -3.03 14.51 -3.42
N HIS A 202 -1.87 14.20 -4.03
CA HIS A 202 -1.22 12.90 -3.90
C HIS A 202 -0.86 12.52 -2.46
N GLU A 203 -0.48 13.50 -1.64
CA GLU A 203 0.12 13.25 -0.32
C GLU A 203 -0.80 13.61 0.87
N ASN A 204 -1.99 14.18 0.64
CA ASN A 204 -2.83 14.72 1.72
C ASN A 204 -4.27 14.18 1.77
N THR A 205 -4.59 13.17 0.99
CA THR A 205 -5.93 12.57 0.92
C THR A 205 -6.43 12.06 2.27
N ASP A 206 -5.55 11.58 3.14
CA ASP A 206 -5.85 11.10 4.48
C ASP A 206 -6.30 12.24 5.43
N VAL A 207 -5.72 13.42 5.27
CA VAL A 207 -6.05 14.61 6.07
C VAL A 207 -7.31 15.26 5.54
N VAL A 208 -7.35 15.57 4.24
CA VAL A 208 -8.48 16.26 3.58
C VAL A 208 -9.72 15.36 3.54
N GLY A 209 -9.53 14.06 3.34
CA GLY A 209 -10.59 13.07 3.20
C GLY A 209 -10.92 12.26 4.45
N GLU A 210 -10.47 12.65 5.66
CA GLU A 210 -10.58 11.83 6.87
C GLU A 210 -12.00 11.31 7.12
N ALA A 211 -13.01 12.16 7.00
CA ALA A 211 -14.41 11.78 7.21
C ALA A 211 -14.87 10.72 6.20
N ARG A 212 -14.52 10.90 4.92
CA ARG A 212 -14.84 9.93 3.85
C ARG A 212 -14.10 8.62 4.05
N TYR A 213 -12.86 8.67 4.56
CA TYR A 213 -12.10 7.47 4.94
C TYR A 213 -12.82 6.68 6.03
N ARG A 214 -13.22 7.34 7.13
CA ARG A 214 -13.95 6.70 8.24
C ARG A 214 -15.25 6.06 7.76
N GLU A 215 -16.04 6.78 6.97
CA GLU A 215 -17.26 6.25 6.37
C GLU A 215 -17.00 5.02 5.51
N ALA A 216 -16.00 5.09 4.61
CA ALA A 216 -15.66 3.98 3.71
C ALA A 216 -15.15 2.74 4.47
N LEU A 217 -14.31 2.94 5.50
CA LEU A 217 -13.83 1.85 6.36
C LEU A 217 -14.96 1.20 7.14
N HIS A 218 -15.91 2.02 7.63
CA HIS A 218 -17.09 1.51 8.31
C HIS A 218 -17.97 0.68 7.37
N ASP A 219 -18.34 1.23 6.22
CA ASP A 219 -19.31 0.60 5.31
C ASP A 219 -18.76 -0.66 4.65
N LEU A 220 -17.47 -0.63 4.28
CA LEU A 220 -16.88 -1.74 3.54
C LEU A 220 -16.32 -2.84 4.46
N PHE A 221 -15.74 -2.45 5.59
CA PHE A 221 -15.04 -3.39 6.46
C PHE A 221 -15.65 -3.53 7.86
N GLY A 222 -16.69 -2.75 8.19
CA GLY A 222 -17.28 -2.75 9.52
C GLY A 222 -16.37 -2.19 10.61
N LEU A 223 -15.43 -1.30 10.25
CA LEU A 223 -14.47 -0.69 11.16
C LEU A 223 -14.99 0.66 11.68
N GLY A 224 -14.63 1.04 12.91
CA GLY A 224 -14.85 2.39 13.43
C GLY A 224 -16.16 2.63 14.17
N ARG A 225 -17.03 1.64 14.44
CA ARG A 225 -18.08 1.74 15.44
C ARG A 225 -17.62 1.05 16.72
N ARG A 226 -17.13 1.85 17.69
CA ARG A 226 -17.30 1.55 19.10
C ARG A 226 -18.23 2.63 19.68
N HIS A 227 -19.36 2.17 20.15
CA HIS A 227 -20.26 2.96 20.99
C HIS A 227 -19.63 3.29 22.31
#